data_b3a9801c8c4f37d6edf3d0ceff498d92
#
_entry.id   b3a9801c8c4f37d6edf3d0ceff498d92
#
_cell.length_a   1.000
_cell.length_b   1.000
_cell.length_c   1.000
_cell.angle_alpha   90.00
_cell.angle_beta   90.00
_cell.angle_gamma   90.00
#
_symmetry.space_group_name_H-M   'P 1'
#
loop_
_entity.id
_entity.type
_entity.pdbx_description
1 polymer ?
#
loop_
_entity_poly.entity_id
_entity_poly.type
_entity_poly.pdbx_seq_one_letter_code
_entity_poly.pdbx_strand_id
1 'polypeptide(L)'
;MVFAASQGLIDHLSPCNDNIALLPNGVNHPMFTRPPAELPPELRGLSSPILGYTGTLWRDLDLAPVLYAAQAMPACTFVFLGRREKNPMAELLERLPNVRLLGRRAPVEVPDYLARFDVCLNLLRRSEQGNDVVPCRIYEYLSSGKPVVSMLFPEQVEHFPDVVYGAHSPEEFAALCRRALAETGDWAKNRRREHGAAAAWSARADEVTRILGTTGLY
;
A
#
# COMPACT_ATOMS: atom_id res chain seq x y z
N MET A 1 -17.39 -23.79 3.08
CA MET A 1 -16.35 -22.92 3.68
C MET A 1 -16.24 -21.63 2.88
N VAL A 2 -16.24 -20.48 3.55
CA VAL A 2 -15.97 -19.16 2.97
C VAL A 2 -14.71 -18.61 3.60
N PHE A 3 -13.80 -18.06 2.79
CA PHE A 3 -12.64 -17.31 3.28
C PHE A 3 -12.92 -15.81 3.13
N ALA A 4 -12.87 -15.09 4.24
CA ALA A 4 -13.11 -13.64 4.28
C ALA A 4 -11.78 -12.90 4.53
N ALA A 5 -11.57 -11.79 3.81
CA ALA A 5 -10.31 -11.06 3.84
C ALA A 5 -10.16 -10.14 5.07
N SER A 6 -11.22 -9.98 5.87
CA SER A 6 -11.22 -9.14 7.08
C SER A 6 -12.26 -9.61 8.10
N GLN A 7 -12.11 -9.12 9.34
CA GLN A 7 -13.08 -9.41 10.40
C GLN A 7 -14.45 -8.81 10.09
N GLY A 8 -14.50 -7.59 9.57
CA GLY A 8 -15.77 -6.96 9.19
C GLY A 8 -16.53 -7.73 8.12
N LEU A 9 -15.83 -8.40 7.19
CA LEU A 9 -16.47 -9.31 6.24
C LEU A 9 -17.02 -10.57 6.93
N ILE A 10 -16.31 -11.11 7.92
CA ILE A 10 -16.81 -12.24 8.72
C ILE A 10 -18.09 -11.82 9.44
N ASP A 11 -18.07 -10.70 10.13
CA ASP A 11 -19.21 -10.20 10.90
C ASP A 11 -20.43 -9.94 10.01
N HIS A 12 -20.19 -9.44 8.79
CA HIS A 12 -21.24 -9.21 7.80
C HIS A 12 -21.86 -10.52 7.28
N LEU A 13 -21.06 -11.55 7.09
CA LEU A 13 -21.48 -12.82 6.49
C LEU A 13 -21.98 -13.84 7.53
N SER A 14 -21.58 -13.72 8.79
CA SER A 14 -21.93 -14.66 9.87
C SER A 14 -23.42 -14.89 10.07
N PRO A 15 -24.34 -13.92 9.83
CA PRO A 15 -25.77 -14.19 9.89
C PRO A 15 -26.28 -15.20 8.85
N CYS A 16 -25.52 -15.41 7.78
CA CYS A 16 -25.90 -16.26 6.63
C CYS A 16 -25.06 -17.54 6.51
N ASN A 17 -23.92 -17.63 7.20
CA ASN A 17 -23.00 -18.75 7.05
C ASN A 17 -22.12 -18.91 8.29
N ASP A 18 -22.22 -20.06 8.97
CA ASP A 18 -21.43 -20.38 10.15
C ASP A 18 -20.02 -20.91 9.81
N ASN A 19 -19.75 -21.19 8.52
CA ASN A 19 -18.50 -21.80 8.09
C ASN A 19 -17.62 -20.77 7.34
N ILE A 20 -17.12 -19.78 8.10
CA ILE A 20 -16.30 -18.69 7.61
C ILE A 20 -14.95 -18.68 8.35
N ALA A 21 -13.88 -18.50 7.62
CA ALA A 21 -12.53 -18.35 8.17
C ALA A 21 -11.88 -17.05 7.68
N LEU A 22 -11.10 -16.41 8.54
CA LEU A 22 -10.29 -15.25 8.17
C LEU A 22 -9.12 -15.67 7.28
N LEU A 23 -9.01 -15.08 6.11
CA LEU A 23 -7.87 -15.22 5.21
C LEU A 23 -7.54 -13.85 4.61
N PRO A 24 -6.69 -13.05 5.23
CA PRO A 24 -6.29 -11.75 4.72
C PRO A 24 -5.61 -11.85 3.36
N ASN A 25 -5.59 -10.72 2.63
CA ASN A 25 -4.83 -10.62 1.38
C ASN A 25 -3.37 -11.06 1.55
N GLY A 26 -2.80 -11.51 0.46
CA GLY A 26 -1.39 -11.91 0.40
C GLY A 26 -0.59 -11.09 -0.60
N VAL A 27 0.70 -11.41 -0.71
CA VAL A 27 1.65 -10.76 -1.60
C VAL A 27 2.59 -11.78 -2.25
N ASN A 28 3.06 -11.49 -3.46
CA ASN A 28 4.21 -12.19 -4.03
C ASN A 28 5.50 -11.63 -3.42
N HIS A 29 5.78 -12.00 -2.16
CA HIS A 29 6.91 -11.49 -1.40
C HIS A 29 8.26 -11.61 -2.16
N PRO A 30 8.61 -12.75 -2.80
CA PRO A 30 9.85 -12.87 -3.58
C PRO A 30 9.96 -11.84 -4.69
N MET A 31 8.85 -11.47 -5.34
CA MET A 31 8.84 -10.48 -6.41
C MET A 31 9.22 -9.08 -5.91
N PHE A 32 8.80 -8.71 -4.69
CA PHE A 32 9.05 -7.38 -4.10
C PHE A 32 10.34 -7.31 -3.28
N THR A 33 11.01 -8.44 -3.05
CA THR A 33 12.33 -8.50 -2.38
C THR A 33 13.48 -8.75 -3.33
N ARG A 34 13.22 -9.06 -4.60
CA ARG A 34 14.25 -9.24 -5.61
C ARG A 34 15.08 -7.95 -5.80
N PRO A 35 16.35 -8.06 -6.15
CA PRO A 35 17.10 -6.90 -6.61
C PRO A 35 16.36 -6.21 -7.77
N PRO A 36 16.36 -4.87 -7.83
CA PRO A 36 15.77 -4.16 -8.95
C PRO A 36 16.56 -4.51 -10.23
N ALA A 37 15.85 -4.66 -11.36
CA ALA A 37 16.47 -4.92 -12.64
C ALA A 37 17.18 -3.66 -13.17
N GLU A 38 16.46 -2.86 -13.95
CA GLU A 38 16.98 -1.61 -14.50
C GLU A 38 16.21 -0.41 -13.90
N LEU A 39 16.84 0.76 -13.98
CA LEU A 39 16.16 2.01 -13.66
C LEU A 39 15.11 2.29 -14.73
N PRO A 40 13.81 2.32 -14.37
CA PRO A 40 12.76 2.66 -15.31
C PRO A 40 13.04 3.98 -16.02
N PRO A 41 12.91 4.03 -17.36
CA PRO A 41 13.25 5.23 -18.14
C PRO A 41 12.55 6.50 -17.66
N GLU A 42 11.29 6.37 -17.23
CA GLU A 42 10.44 7.48 -16.77
C GLU A 42 10.89 8.06 -15.43
N LEU A 43 11.71 7.34 -14.68
CA LEU A 43 12.29 7.81 -13.42
C LEU A 43 13.68 8.42 -13.60
N ARG A 44 14.25 8.36 -14.81
CA ARG A 44 15.57 8.96 -15.10
C ARG A 44 15.46 10.48 -15.01
N GLY A 45 16.37 11.10 -14.27
CA GLY A 45 16.44 12.54 -14.11
C GLY A 45 15.36 13.15 -13.19
N LEU A 46 14.51 12.33 -12.55
CA LEU A 46 13.61 12.85 -11.51
C LEU A 46 14.42 13.23 -10.27
N SER A 47 14.02 14.34 -9.66
CA SER A 47 14.60 14.79 -8.39
C SER A 47 14.19 13.84 -7.26
N SER A 48 15.17 13.46 -6.43
CA SER A 48 14.95 12.75 -5.16
C SER A 48 14.75 13.77 -4.03
N PRO A 49 13.98 13.44 -2.99
CA PRO A 49 13.33 12.15 -2.73
C PRO A 49 12.05 11.93 -3.55
N ILE A 50 11.73 10.65 -3.81
CA ILE A 50 10.56 10.22 -4.55
C ILE A 50 9.53 9.59 -3.60
N LEU A 51 8.34 10.15 -3.54
CA LEU A 51 7.20 9.58 -2.84
C LEU A 51 6.26 8.94 -3.85
N GLY A 52 5.99 7.64 -3.72
CA GLY A 52 5.31 6.89 -4.76
C GLY A 52 4.04 6.20 -4.32
N TYR A 53 3.08 6.14 -5.24
CA TYR A 53 1.84 5.38 -5.13
C TYR A 53 1.75 4.38 -6.27
N THR A 54 1.37 3.14 -5.97
CA THR A 54 1.07 2.11 -6.96
C THR A 54 -0.39 1.69 -6.87
N GLY A 55 -1.10 1.71 -8.01
CA GLY A 55 -2.50 1.32 -8.09
C GLY A 55 -3.33 2.25 -8.97
N THR A 56 -4.55 1.84 -9.27
CA THR A 56 -5.48 2.66 -10.04
C THR A 56 -5.81 3.95 -9.30
N LEU A 57 -5.76 5.07 -10.00
CA LEU A 57 -6.22 6.39 -9.53
C LEU A 57 -7.72 6.51 -9.78
N TRP A 58 -8.50 5.93 -8.91
CA TRP A 58 -9.96 5.95 -8.99
C TRP A 58 -10.57 7.02 -8.08
N ARG A 59 -11.87 7.28 -8.25
CA ARG A 59 -12.57 8.39 -7.58
C ARG A 59 -12.60 8.29 -6.04
N ASP A 60 -12.47 7.06 -5.50
CA ASP A 60 -12.57 6.82 -4.06
C ASP A 60 -11.22 6.92 -3.33
N LEU A 61 -10.16 7.35 -4.03
CA LEU A 61 -8.91 7.71 -3.37
C LEU A 61 -9.02 9.10 -2.72
N ASP A 62 -8.44 9.23 -1.54
CA ASP A 62 -8.23 10.53 -0.91
C ASP A 62 -6.93 11.15 -1.44
N LEU A 63 -7.06 12.00 -2.44
CA LEU A 63 -5.92 12.69 -3.06
C LEU A 63 -5.66 14.07 -2.44
N ALA A 64 -6.52 14.56 -1.55
CA ALA A 64 -6.33 15.87 -0.91
C ALA A 64 -5.05 15.93 -0.05
N PRO A 65 -4.70 14.89 0.75
CA PRO A 65 -3.45 14.88 1.51
C PRO A 65 -2.20 14.93 0.62
N VAL A 66 -2.24 14.25 -0.53
CA VAL A 66 -1.12 14.28 -1.47
C VAL A 66 -1.01 15.62 -2.18
N LEU A 67 -2.14 16.22 -2.55
CA LEU A 67 -2.16 17.57 -3.13
C LEU A 67 -1.50 18.57 -2.18
N TYR A 68 -1.88 18.52 -0.90
CA TYR A 68 -1.27 19.35 0.14
C TYR A 68 0.23 19.07 0.30
N ALA A 69 0.60 17.77 0.43
CA ALA A 69 1.99 17.38 0.61
C ALA A 69 2.87 17.78 -0.60
N ALA A 70 2.39 17.63 -1.83
CA ALA A 70 3.12 18.01 -3.03
C ALA A 70 3.37 19.53 -3.09
N GLN A 71 2.41 20.36 -2.67
CA GLN A 71 2.59 21.80 -2.55
C GLN A 71 3.55 22.18 -1.41
N ALA A 72 3.48 21.49 -0.27
CA ALA A 72 4.30 21.74 0.92
C ALA A 72 5.73 21.19 0.83
N MET A 73 6.01 20.33 -0.18
CA MET A 73 7.29 19.63 -0.37
C MET A 73 7.75 19.76 -1.84
N PRO A 74 8.00 20.98 -2.36
CA PRO A 74 8.28 21.19 -3.79
C PRO A 74 9.62 20.56 -4.25
N ALA A 75 10.53 20.26 -3.32
CA ALA A 75 11.79 19.57 -3.61
C ALA A 75 11.64 18.06 -3.78
N CYS A 76 10.49 17.49 -3.40
CA CYS A 76 10.19 16.07 -3.55
C CYS A 76 9.43 15.81 -4.85
N THR A 77 9.65 14.67 -5.47
CA THR A 77 8.86 14.20 -6.62
C THR A 77 7.79 13.21 -6.15
N PHE A 78 6.54 13.43 -6.56
CA PHE A 78 5.42 12.54 -6.29
C PHE A 78 5.11 11.73 -7.55
N VAL A 79 5.21 10.41 -7.47
CA VAL A 79 5.06 9.49 -8.60
C VAL A 79 3.84 8.60 -8.41
N PHE A 80 2.98 8.55 -9.41
CA PHE A 80 1.80 7.69 -9.42
C PHE A 80 1.90 6.69 -10.55
N LEU A 81 1.92 5.42 -10.20
CA LEU A 81 2.02 4.30 -11.11
C LEU A 81 0.70 3.53 -11.12
N GLY A 82 -0.06 3.63 -12.22
CA GLY A 82 -1.32 2.93 -12.35
C GLY A 82 -2.27 3.55 -13.35
N ARG A 83 -3.38 2.86 -13.60
CA ARG A 83 -4.42 3.37 -14.50
C ARG A 83 -5.08 4.60 -13.88
N ARG A 84 -5.30 5.64 -14.68
CA ARG A 84 -6.10 6.79 -14.31
C ARG A 84 -7.56 6.54 -14.68
N GLU A 85 -8.44 6.72 -13.73
CA GLU A 85 -9.87 6.86 -13.96
C GLU A 85 -10.28 8.33 -13.86
N LYS A 86 -11.52 8.66 -14.19
CA LYS A 86 -12.03 10.02 -14.10
C LYS A 86 -12.06 10.47 -12.62
N ASN A 87 -11.10 11.31 -12.24
CA ASN A 87 -10.96 11.85 -10.90
C ASN A 87 -10.51 13.31 -10.99
N PRO A 88 -11.36 14.29 -10.61
CA PRO A 88 -11.02 15.72 -10.68
C PRO A 88 -9.78 16.10 -9.88
N MET A 89 -9.55 15.45 -8.73
CA MET A 89 -8.35 15.69 -7.91
C MET A 89 -7.07 15.23 -8.59
N ALA A 90 -7.13 14.14 -9.38
CA ALA A 90 -5.99 13.70 -10.18
C ALA A 90 -5.60 14.73 -11.25
N GLU A 91 -6.57 15.47 -11.79
CA GLU A 91 -6.32 16.59 -12.73
C GLU A 91 -5.61 17.76 -12.06
N LEU A 92 -5.94 18.05 -10.80
CA LEU A 92 -5.23 19.08 -10.02
C LEU A 92 -3.79 18.65 -9.70
N LEU A 93 -3.59 17.40 -9.33
CA LEU A 93 -2.26 16.85 -9.08
C LEU A 93 -1.36 16.93 -10.33
N GLU A 94 -1.89 16.61 -11.50
CA GLU A 94 -1.14 16.64 -12.75
C GLU A 94 -0.59 18.03 -13.13
N ARG A 95 -1.21 19.09 -12.61
CA ARG A 95 -0.75 20.48 -12.84
C ARG A 95 0.45 20.86 -11.98
N LEU A 96 0.78 20.08 -10.95
CA LEU A 96 1.91 20.38 -10.08
C LEU A 96 3.23 19.97 -10.74
N PRO A 97 4.26 20.84 -10.72
CA PRO A 97 5.52 20.62 -11.43
C PRO A 97 6.32 19.42 -10.89
N ASN A 98 6.06 19.01 -9.64
CA ASN A 98 6.72 17.92 -8.96
C ASN A 98 5.86 16.64 -8.89
N VAL A 99 4.79 16.54 -9.68
CA VAL A 99 3.96 15.33 -9.79
C VAL A 99 4.14 14.66 -11.14
N ARG A 100 4.19 13.32 -11.14
CA ARG A 100 4.28 12.50 -12.35
C ARG A 100 3.25 11.37 -12.30
N LEU A 101 2.35 11.36 -13.28
CA LEU A 101 1.39 10.27 -13.51
C LEU A 101 1.92 9.39 -14.64
N LEU A 102 2.47 8.21 -14.30
CA LEU A 102 3.20 7.37 -15.27
C LEU A 102 2.30 6.38 -16.02
N GLY A 103 1.00 6.30 -15.63
CA GLY A 103 0.08 5.34 -16.25
C GLY A 103 0.33 3.88 -15.81
N ARG A 104 -0.38 2.96 -16.46
CA ARG A 104 -0.33 1.53 -16.12
C ARG A 104 1.00 0.90 -16.54
N ARG A 105 1.49 -0.01 -15.70
CA ARG A 105 2.64 -0.90 -15.99
C ARG A 105 2.24 -2.35 -15.77
N ALA A 106 3.00 -3.27 -16.35
CA ALA A 106 2.83 -4.69 -16.07
C ALA A 106 3.17 -4.97 -14.59
N PRO A 107 2.46 -5.87 -13.89
CA PRO A 107 2.72 -6.16 -12.48
C PRO A 107 4.17 -6.55 -12.19
N VAL A 108 4.84 -7.23 -13.13
CA VAL A 108 6.24 -7.65 -12.99
C VAL A 108 7.24 -6.49 -13.01
N GLU A 109 6.85 -5.33 -13.53
CA GLU A 109 7.68 -4.11 -13.59
C GLU A 109 7.55 -3.27 -12.31
N VAL A 110 6.41 -3.39 -11.58
CA VAL A 110 6.12 -2.57 -10.40
C VAL A 110 7.23 -2.59 -9.36
N PRO A 111 7.90 -3.72 -9.04
CA PRO A 111 9.00 -3.75 -8.10
C PRO A 111 10.18 -2.83 -8.47
N ASP A 112 10.46 -2.64 -9.76
CA ASP A 112 11.58 -1.81 -10.21
C ASP A 112 11.30 -0.32 -10.00
N TYR A 113 10.03 0.11 -10.18
CA TYR A 113 9.60 1.46 -9.82
C TYR A 113 9.62 1.64 -8.30
N LEU A 114 9.05 0.69 -7.56
CA LEU A 114 8.94 0.75 -6.11
C LEU A 114 10.32 0.77 -5.44
N ALA A 115 11.31 0.08 -5.99
CA ALA A 115 12.68 0.13 -5.51
C ALA A 115 13.27 1.57 -5.51
N ARG A 116 12.76 2.46 -6.36
CA ARG A 116 13.18 3.87 -6.48
C ARG A 116 12.39 4.84 -5.60
N PHE A 117 11.29 4.40 -5.02
CA PHE A 117 10.58 5.23 -4.07
C PHE A 117 11.34 5.31 -2.75
N ASP A 118 11.37 6.49 -2.16
CA ASP A 118 11.90 6.71 -0.81
C ASP A 118 10.81 6.50 0.24
N VAL A 119 9.56 6.84 -0.10
CA VAL A 119 8.37 6.61 0.71
C VAL A 119 7.23 6.10 -0.17
N CYS A 120 6.48 5.12 0.31
CA CYS A 120 5.28 4.60 -0.34
C CYS A 120 4.03 5.22 0.28
N LEU A 121 3.03 5.53 -0.55
CA LEU A 121 1.81 6.21 -0.12
C LEU A 121 0.60 5.28 -0.21
N ASN A 122 -0.22 5.24 0.84
CA ASN A 122 -1.54 4.61 0.82
C ASN A 122 -2.62 5.67 0.95
N LEU A 123 -3.48 5.77 -0.05
CA LEU A 123 -4.40 6.90 -0.28
C LEU A 123 -5.86 6.46 -0.28
N LEU A 124 -6.18 5.33 0.35
CA LEU A 124 -7.57 4.90 0.44
C LEU A 124 -8.39 5.88 1.29
N ARG A 125 -9.58 6.21 0.79
CA ARG A 125 -10.57 6.97 1.54
C ARG A 125 -11.31 6.04 2.50
N ARG A 126 -11.67 6.54 3.68
CA ARG A 126 -12.60 5.84 4.57
C ARG A 126 -13.94 5.67 3.84
N SER A 127 -14.43 4.44 3.73
CA SER A 127 -15.79 4.19 3.24
C SER A 127 -16.77 4.22 4.41
N GLU A 128 -17.99 4.70 4.17
CA GLU A 128 -19.07 4.68 5.17
C GLU A 128 -19.47 3.26 5.57
N GLN A 129 -19.12 2.28 4.76
CA GLN A 129 -19.44 0.86 4.97
C GLN A 129 -18.37 0.10 5.76
N GLY A 130 -17.34 0.78 6.29
CA GLY A 130 -16.26 0.17 7.04
C GLY A 130 -15.48 -0.85 6.18
N ASN A 131 -14.40 -0.44 5.56
CA ASN A 131 -13.56 -1.36 4.81
C ASN A 131 -12.26 -1.61 5.59
N ASP A 132 -12.26 -2.66 6.39
CA ASP A 132 -11.11 -3.11 7.18
C ASP A 132 -10.17 -4.05 6.41
N VAL A 133 -10.43 -4.27 5.11
CA VAL A 133 -9.55 -5.09 4.25
C VAL A 133 -8.24 -4.36 4.00
N VAL A 134 -7.14 -4.93 4.45
CA VAL A 134 -5.80 -4.44 4.11
C VAL A 134 -5.54 -4.67 2.62
N PRO A 135 -5.28 -3.62 1.83
CA PRO A 135 -5.05 -3.79 0.39
C PRO A 135 -3.71 -4.46 0.11
N CYS A 136 -3.63 -5.27 -0.95
CA CYS A 136 -2.42 -6.01 -1.34
C CYS A 136 -1.18 -5.11 -1.44
N ARG A 137 -1.35 -3.85 -1.90
CA ARG A 137 -0.24 -2.89 -2.03
C ARG A 137 0.47 -2.60 -0.71
N ILE A 138 -0.22 -2.64 0.43
CA ILE A 138 0.43 -2.47 1.74
C ILE A 138 1.45 -3.58 1.94
N TYR A 139 1.08 -4.82 1.68
CA TYR A 139 2.01 -5.95 1.79
C TYR A 139 3.15 -5.89 0.75
N GLU A 140 2.89 -5.35 -0.45
CA GLU A 140 3.92 -5.08 -1.47
C GLU A 140 4.95 -4.07 -0.96
N TYR A 141 4.49 -2.96 -0.37
CA TYR A 141 5.34 -1.94 0.22
C TYR A 141 6.13 -2.49 1.42
N LEU A 142 5.47 -3.23 2.33
CA LEU A 142 6.12 -3.86 3.46
C LEU A 142 7.18 -4.88 3.00
N SER A 143 6.89 -5.71 1.99
CA SER A 143 7.85 -6.65 1.41
C SER A 143 9.10 -5.95 0.89
N SER A 144 8.97 -4.79 0.27
CA SER A 144 10.12 -4.00 -0.21
C SER A 144 10.94 -3.38 0.93
N GLY A 145 10.36 -3.26 2.12
CA GLY A 145 10.95 -2.60 3.29
C GLY A 145 10.87 -1.08 3.26
N LYS A 146 10.19 -0.48 2.27
CA LYS A 146 10.04 0.98 2.17
C LYS A 146 9.12 1.54 3.26
N PRO A 147 9.38 2.74 3.79
CA PRO A 147 8.46 3.46 4.67
C PRO A 147 7.10 3.63 3.99
N VAL A 148 6.03 3.48 4.75
CA VAL A 148 4.65 3.63 4.26
C VAL A 148 3.95 4.73 5.04
N VAL A 149 3.39 5.71 4.33
CA VAL A 149 2.53 6.74 4.91
C VAL A 149 1.11 6.55 4.40
N SER A 150 0.17 6.45 5.32
CA SER A 150 -1.24 6.18 5.03
C SER A 150 -2.12 7.25 5.67
N MET A 151 -3.19 7.64 4.99
CA MET A 151 -4.33 8.22 5.69
C MET A 151 -4.95 7.13 6.55
N LEU A 152 -5.31 7.47 7.77
CA LEU A 152 -5.78 6.48 8.74
C LEU A 152 -7.13 5.89 8.34
N PHE A 153 -7.05 4.58 8.11
CA PHE A 153 -8.11 3.66 8.43
C PHE A 153 -7.67 2.90 9.67
N PRO A 154 -8.28 3.11 10.82
CA PRO A 154 -7.87 2.46 12.06
C PRO A 154 -7.67 0.96 11.85
N GLU A 155 -8.62 0.31 11.21
CA GLU A 155 -8.63 -1.14 11.01
C GLU A 155 -7.48 -1.64 10.13
N GLN A 156 -6.98 -0.83 9.19
CA GLN A 156 -5.88 -1.22 8.30
C GLN A 156 -4.50 -0.92 8.88
N VAL A 157 -4.38 0.19 9.60
CA VAL A 157 -3.11 0.65 10.18
C VAL A 157 -2.83 -0.01 11.52
N GLU A 158 -3.86 -0.37 12.29
CA GLU A 158 -3.75 -1.09 13.56
C GLU A 158 -3.03 -2.44 13.44
N HIS A 159 -3.05 -3.05 12.25
CA HIS A 159 -2.24 -4.25 11.99
C HIS A 159 -0.73 -3.98 11.91
N PHE A 160 -0.32 -2.72 11.75
CA PHE A 160 1.08 -2.34 11.50
C PHE A 160 1.50 -1.08 12.28
N PRO A 161 1.20 -0.98 13.59
CA PRO A 161 1.37 0.26 14.36
C PRO A 161 2.82 0.72 14.49
N ASP A 162 3.76 -0.21 14.32
CA ASP A 162 5.20 -0.01 14.46
C ASP A 162 5.92 0.30 13.13
N VAL A 163 5.25 0.11 11.98
CA VAL A 163 5.92 0.17 10.67
C VAL A 163 5.19 1.00 9.61
N VAL A 164 3.94 1.41 9.85
CA VAL A 164 3.16 2.30 8.97
C VAL A 164 2.89 3.62 9.69
N TYR A 165 3.17 4.71 9.02
CA TYR A 165 2.87 6.06 9.50
C TYR A 165 1.44 6.43 9.14
N GLY A 166 0.55 6.55 10.14
CA GLY A 166 -0.87 6.85 9.95
C GLY A 166 -1.18 8.32 10.23
N ALA A 167 -1.78 9.02 9.27
CA ALA A 167 -2.16 10.43 9.34
C ALA A 167 -3.67 10.63 9.47
N HIS A 168 -4.10 11.64 10.22
CA HIS A 168 -5.51 12.01 10.39
C HIS A 168 -5.88 13.29 9.62
N SER A 169 -4.89 14.03 9.12
CA SER A 169 -5.11 15.25 8.34
C SER A 169 -4.08 15.38 7.20
N PRO A 170 -4.33 16.23 6.19
CA PRO A 170 -3.35 16.52 5.14
C PRO A 170 -2.04 17.09 5.67
N GLU A 171 -2.08 17.92 6.71
CA GLU A 171 -0.91 18.51 7.35
C GLU A 171 -0.06 17.44 8.03
N GLU A 172 -0.72 16.55 8.79
CA GLU A 172 -0.07 15.43 9.46
C GLU A 172 0.52 14.46 8.44
N PHE A 173 -0.21 14.19 7.33
CA PHE A 173 0.29 13.36 6.24
C PHE A 173 1.61 13.91 5.67
N ALA A 174 1.69 15.21 5.40
CA ALA A 174 2.92 15.85 4.93
C ALA A 174 4.04 15.81 5.98
N ALA A 175 3.72 15.99 7.27
CA ALA A 175 4.67 15.88 8.35
C ALA A 175 5.23 14.46 8.47
N LEU A 176 4.37 13.45 8.37
CA LEU A 176 4.76 12.04 8.41
C LEU A 176 5.55 11.62 7.17
N CYS A 177 5.28 12.19 5.99
CA CYS A 177 6.13 12.01 4.82
C CYS A 177 7.57 12.50 5.08
N ARG A 178 7.74 13.67 5.69
CA ARG A 178 9.08 14.18 6.07
C ARG A 178 9.75 13.27 7.10
N ARG A 179 9.00 12.81 8.11
CA ARG A 179 9.51 11.87 9.13
C ARG A 179 9.94 10.54 8.49
N ALA A 180 9.15 10.00 7.58
CA ALA A 180 9.46 8.78 6.85
C ALA A 180 10.72 8.91 5.99
N LEU A 181 10.93 10.07 5.36
CA LEU A 181 12.15 10.38 4.61
C LEU A 181 13.40 10.50 5.50
N ALA A 182 13.21 10.89 6.76
CA ALA A 182 14.29 11.01 7.73
C ALA A 182 14.60 9.69 8.49
N GLU A 183 13.86 8.62 8.18
CA GLU A 183 14.06 7.32 8.82
C GLU A 183 15.45 6.77 8.52
N THR A 184 16.17 6.37 9.56
CA THR A 184 17.52 5.81 9.47
C THR A 184 17.59 4.44 10.17
N GLY A 185 18.52 3.60 9.70
CA GLY A 185 18.74 2.28 10.27
C GLY A 185 17.86 1.19 9.63
N ASP A 186 18.22 -0.05 9.93
CA ASP A 186 17.60 -1.22 9.27
C ASP A 186 16.45 -1.84 10.07
N TRP A 187 16.23 -1.43 11.32
CA TRP A 187 15.22 -2.07 12.18
C TRP A 187 13.81 -2.01 11.56
N ALA A 188 13.33 -0.82 11.24
CA ALA A 188 11.98 -0.64 10.69
C ALA A 188 11.84 -1.28 9.30
N LYS A 189 12.89 -1.20 8.47
CA LYS A 189 12.96 -1.86 7.17
C LYS A 189 12.85 -3.38 7.29
N ASN A 190 13.59 -3.98 8.23
CA ASN A 190 13.55 -5.42 8.47
C ASN A 190 12.19 -5.84 9.03
N ARG A 191 11.66 -5.06 9.96
CA ARG A 191 10.33 -5.31 10.54
C ARG A 191 9.22 -5.27 9.48
N ARG A 192 9.27 -4.33 8.54
CA ARG A 192 8.34 -4.29 7.39
C ARG A 192 8.47 -5.55 6.53
N ARG A 193 9.68 -5.99 6.24
CA ARG A 193 9.92 -7.22 5.46
C ARG A 193 9.40 -8.47 6.17
N GLU A 194 9.49 -8.55 7.49
CA GLU A 194 8.89 -9.63 8.28
C GLU A 194 7.37 -9.67 8.10
N HIS A 195 6.69 -8.52 8.20
CA HIS A 195 5.24 -8.42 7.92
C HIS A 195 4.91 -8.83 6.48
N GLY A 196 5.71 -8.40 5.50
CA GLY A 196 5.56 -8.81 4.10
C GLY A 196 5.74 -10.30 3.89
N ALA A 197 6.75 -10.90 4.51
CA ALA A 197 7.01 -12.35 4.45
C ALA A 197 5.87 -13.17 5.07
N ALA A 198 5.36 -12.74 6.22
CA ALA A 198 4.23 -13.39 6.89
C ALA A 198 2.93 -13.32 6.05
N ALA A 199 2.83 -12.36 5.13
CA ALA A 199 1.71 -12.22 4.20
C ALA A 199 1.99 -12.85 2.82
N ALA A 200 3.06 -13.63 2.64
CA ALA A 200 3.34 -14.27 1.36
C ALA A 200 2.20 -15.22 0.94
N TRP A 201 1.92 -15.31 -0.37
CA TRP A 201 0.88 -16.23 -0.88
C TRP A 201 1.13 -17.69 -0.52
N SER A 202 2.41 -18.10 -0.34
CA SER A 202 2.74 -19.43 0.18
C SER A 202 2.22 -19.62 1.61
N ALA A 203 2.44 -18.65 2.50
CA ALA A 203 1.92 -18.69 3.86
C ALA A 203 0.39 -18.69 3.90
N ARG A 204 -0.27 -17.96 2.97
CA ARG A 204 -1.74 -18.02 2.84
C ARG A 204 -2.22 -19.39 2.37
N ALA A 205 -1.51 -20.03 1.43
CA ALA A 205 -1.83 -21.40 0.98
C ALA A 205 -1.68 -22.44 2.11
N ASP A 206 -0.62 -22.33 2.91
CA ASP A 206 -0.42 -23.18 4.09
C ASP A 206 -1.56 -23.01 5.10
N GLU A 207 -1.99 -21.77 5.34
CA GLU A 207 -3.11 -21.45 6.23
C GLU A 207 -4.44 -22.03 5.71
N VAL A 208 -4.72 -21.92 4.39
CA VAL A 208 -5.88 -22.57 3.76
C VAL A 208 -5.84 -24.08 3.98
N THR A 209 -4.70 -24.71 3.74
CA THR A 209 -4.51 -26.15 3.93
C THR A 209 -4.77 -26.56 5.38
N ARG A 210 -4.24 -25.80 6.33
CA ARG A 210 -4.45 -26.03 7.76
C ARG A 210 -5.93 -25.94 8.14
N ILE A 211 -6.63 -24.89 7.67
CA ILE A 211 -8.05 -24.68 7.97
C ILE A 211 -8.90 -25.82 7.39
N LEU A 212 -8.68 -26.20 6.13
CA LEU A 212 -9.43 -27.26 5.48
C LEU A 212 -9.16 -28.63 6.14
N GLY A 213 -7.93 -28.90 6.56
CA GLY A 213 -7.58 -30.12 7.30
C GLY A 213 -8.29 -30.25 8.64
N THR A 214 -8.53 -29.12 9.34
CA THR A 214 -9.27 -29.13 10.62
C THR A 214 -10.79 -29.30 10.45
N THR A 215 -11.33 -29.01 9.27
CA THR A 215 -12.77 -29.12 8.99
C THR A 215 -13.18 -30.46 8.41
N GLY A 216 -12.25 -31.39 8.22
CA GLY A 216 -12.54 -32.72 7.65
C GLY A 216 -12.97 -32.69 6.18
N LEU A 217 -12.64 -31.62 5.46
CA LEU A 217 -12.92 -31.45 4.05
C LEU A 217 -11.80 -32.00 3.12
N TYR A 218 -10.85 -32.72 3.71
CA TYR A 218 -9.85 -33.53 3.06
C TYR A 218 -9.82 -34.92 3.67
#